data_b6a888fa09f2e4ed890defd3834c8d47
#
_entry.id   b6a888fa09f2e4ed890defd3834c8d47
#
_cell.length_a   1.000
_cell.length_b   1.000
_cell.length_c   1.000
_cell.angle_alpha   90.00
_cell.angle_beta   90.00
_cell.angle_gamma   90.00
#
_symmetry.space_group_name_H-M   'P 1'
#
loop_
_entity.id
_entity.type
_entity.pdbx_description
1 polymer ?
#
loop_
_entity_poly.entity_id
_entity_poly.type
_entity_poly.pdbx_seq_one_letter_code
_entity_poly.pdbx_strand_id
1 'polypeptide(L)'
;MIKTILGILSLSVMLSCSTAVKENTAHPDIMETNKKNLGNLLALYPKPMTVVGAEVEGKVNWLVVGHTGVIGHDRILVSMSKSHYTNQGIKKSKRLSVNLVSREMLPKADYVGSVSGAEVDKSKVFAYHTGEYGTPVIDASPLTMECEVVDIYETDGFDNFICAIVNTYAASDVLDNDGKLDYTKLKPVLFEFPTYSYLATGEIIGKCLNLDKQPGICVKEPMNVDGIVRLSKIEVYPQYLDEYMRYATEVGEISLRTEPGVLTMYAVGEKENPCKVTILETYASREAYEKHIASEHFQKYKQGTLH
;
A
#
# COMPACT_ATOMS: atom_id res chain seq x y z
N MET A 1 -10.94 -76.60 67.45
CA MET A 1 -9.64 -76.17 67.87
C MET A 1 -9.18 -75.01 66.96
N ILE A 2 -9.00 -73.96 67.54
CA ILE A 2 -8.74 -72.61 67.09
C ILE A 2 -7.41 -72.53 66.32
N LYS A 3 -7.38 -71.78 65.22
CA LYS A 3 -6.26 -70.89 64.97
C LYS A 3 -6.67 -69.69 64.03
N THR A 4 -6.75 -68.55 64.63
CA THR A 4 -6.89 -67.26 64.07
C THR A 4 -5.66 -66.91 63.22
N ILE A 5 -5.82 -66.48 61.96
CA ILE A 5 -4.79 -65.84 61.22
C ILE A 5 -5.33 -64.46 60.80
N LEU A 6 -4.78 -63.43 61.41
CA LEU A 6 -4.96 -62.05 61.10
C LEU A 6 -4.30 -61.75 59.75
N GLY A 7 -5.06 -61.48 58.75
CA GLY A 7 -4.54 -60.98 57.46
C GLY A 7 -4.68 -59.47 57.44
N ILE A 8 -3.54 -58.76 57.52
CA ILE A 8 -3.47 -57.35 57.37
C ILE A 8 -3.61 -57.06 55.86
N LEU A 9 -4.72 -56.45 55.48
CA LEU A 9 -4.97 -55.96 54.12
C LEU A 9 -4.36 -54.53 54.04
N SER A 10 -3.14 -54.42 53.52
CA SER A 10 -2.57 -53.12 53.21
C SER A 10 -3.21 -52.57 51.94
N LEU A 11 -4.11 -51.62 52.11
CA LEU A 11 -4.70 -50.86 51.01
C LEU A 11 -3.66 -49.80 50.53
N SER A 12 -2.89 -50.16 49.51
CA SER A 12 -2.02 -49.18 48.83
C SER A 12 -2.89 -48.26 47.98
N VAL A 13 -3.20 -47.12 48.50
CA VAL A 13 -3.78 -46.04 47.71
C VAL A 13 -2.66 -45.46 46.80
N MET A 14 -2.63 -45.90 45.57
CA MET A 14 -1.86 -45.23 44.52
C MET A 14 -2.53 -43.91 44.25
N LEU A 15 -2.02 -42.83 44.86
CA LEU A 15 -2.31 -41.46 44.45
C LEU A 15 -1.64 -41.26 43.09
N SER A 16 -2.36 -41.52 42.02
CA SER A 16 -2.01 -41.10 40.68
C SER A 16 -2.13 -39.55 40.65
N CYS A 17 -1.03 -38.89 40.89
CA CYS A 17 -0.92 -37.44 40.66
C CYS A 17 -0.84 -37.26 39.15
N SER A 18 -2.00 -37.24 38.51
CA SER A 18 -2.18 -36.74 37.15
C SER A 18 -1.96 -35.23 37.20
N THR A 19 -0.71 -34.83 37.05
CA THR A 19 -0.42 -33.45 36.62
C THR A 19 -0.97 -33.29 35.20
N ALA A 20 -2.25 -32.92 35.13
CA ALA A 20 -2.77 -32.34 33.91
C ALA A 20 -1.91 -31.08 33.62
N VAL A 21 -0.95 -31.24 32.74
CA VAL A 21 -0.35 -30.12 32.04
C VAL A 21 -1.53 -29.49 31.32
N LYS A 22 -2.08 -28.43 31.91
CA LYS A 22 -2.90 -27.50 31.14
C LYS A 22 -1.98 -27.00 30.04
N GLU A 23 -2.07 -27.55 28.85
CA GLU A 23 -1.68 -26.87 27.64
C GLU A 23 -2.42 -25.53 27.68
N ASN A 24 -1.69 -24.54 28.09
CA ASN A 24 -2.10 -23.17 27.96
C ASN A 24 -2.00 -22.87 26.45
N THR A 25 -2.99 -23.36 25.68
CA THR A 25 -3.28 -22.82 24.37
C THR A 25 -3.75 -21.38 24.65
N ALA A 26 -2.79 -20.49 24.92
CA ALA A 26 -3.01 -19.08 24.73
C ALA A 26 -3.43 -18.94 23.26
N HIS A 27 -4.74 -18.94 23.01
CA HIS A 27 -5.26 -18.32 21.82
C HIS A 27 -4.58 -16.95 21.79
N PRO A 28 -3.93 -16.57 20.67
CA PRO A 28 -3.44 -15.21 20.55
C PRO A 28 -4.63 -14.31 20.93
N ASP A 29 -4.42 -13.42 21.86
CA ASP A 29 -5.42 -12.45 22.27
C ASP A 29 -6.14 -12.00 21.01
N ILE A 30 -7.43 -12.35 20.92
CA ILE A 30 -8.28 -11.87 19.85
C ILE A 30 -8.35 -10.37 20.15
N MET A 31 -7.42 -9.60 19.54
CA MET A 31 -7.58 -8.15 19.51
C MET A 31 -9.03 -7.94 19.06
N GLU A 32 -9.86 -7.36 19.89
CA GLU A 32 -11.19 -6.94 19.49
C GLU A 32 -11.01 -6.18 18.17
N THR A 33 -11.36 -6.84 17.06
CA THR A 33 -11.20 -6.23 15.76
C THR A 33 -12.22 -5.13 15.66
N ASN A 34 -11.80 -3.88 15.67
CA ASN A 34 -12.65 -2.71 15.43
C ASN A 34 -13.26 -2.71 14.01
N LYS A 35 -13.38 -3.90 13.40
CA LYS A 35 -13.96 -4.08 12.06
C LYS A 35 -15.49 -4.19 12.18
N LYS A 36 -16.17 -3.33 11.44
CA LYS A 36 -17.61 -3.37 11.25
C LYS A 36 -17.96 -4.01 9.93
N ASN A 37 -18.93 -4.93 9.93
CA ASN A 37 -19.49 -5.45 8.68
C ASN A 37 -20.30 -4.34 7.99
N LEU A 38 -19.91 -3.97 6.77
CA LEU A 38 -20.58 -2.94 5.95
C LEU A 38 -21.54 -3.52 4.92
N GLY A 39 -21.78 -4.83 4.95
CA GLY A 39 -22.64 -5.50 3.98
C GLY A 39 -21.97 -5.64 2.62
N ASN A 40 -22.80 -5.68 1.54
CA ASN A 40 -22.34 -5.80 0.15
C ASN A 40 -21.89 -4.44 -0.39
N LEU A 41 -20.66 -4.05 -0.08
CA LEU A 41 -20.07 -2.78 -0.50
C LEU A 41 -18.88 -3.03 -1.43
N LEU A 42 -18.87 -2.35 -2.59
CA LEU A 42 -17.71 -2.35 -3.50
C LEU A 42 -16.62 -1.45 -2.91
N ALA A 43 -15.55 -2.04 -2.38
CA ALA A 43 -14.47 -1.34 -1.69
C ALA A 43 -13.09 -1.58 -2.30
N LEU A 44 -12.98 -2.08 -3.53
CA LEU A 44 -11.71 -2.31 -4.23
C LEU A 44 -11.23 -1.03 -4.96
N TYR A 45 -11.09 0.04 -4.20
CA TYR A 45 -10.65 1.37 -4.63
C TYR A 45 -9.58 1.91 -3.68
N PRO A 46 -8.79 2.97 -4.06
CA PRO A 46 -8.86 3.71 -5.33
C PRO A 46 -8.23 2.95 -6.50
N LYS A 47 -8.65 3.31 -7.72
CA LYS A 47 -8.09 2.77 -8.99
C LYS A 47 -7.72 3.91 -9.93
N PRO A 48 -6.76 3.70 -10.86
CA PRO A 48 -6.49 4.67 -11.92
C PRO A 48 -7.76 4.99 -12.72
N MET A 49 -8.05 6.28 -12.90
CA MET A 49 -9.11 6.74 -13.76
C MET A 49 -8.68 6.62 -15.22
N THR A 50 -9.57 6.12 -16.05
CA THR A 50 -9.31 5.91 -17.48
C THR A 50 -10.36 6.53 -18.37
N VAL A 51 -9.96 6.94 -19.58
CA VAL A 51 -10.87 7.26 -20.68
C VAL A 51 -10.76 6.16 -21.72
N VAL A 52 -11.86 5.46 -21.95
CA VAL A 52 -11.99 4.46 -23.02
C VAL A 52 -12.39 5.17 -24.30
N GLY A 53 -11.63 4.90 -25.38
CA GLY A 53 -11.90 5.39 -26.72
C GLY A 53 -12.29 4.26 -27.67
N ALA A 54 -13.33 4.47 -28.47
CA ALA A 54 -13.72 3.57 -29.55
C ALA A 54 -14.43 4.35 -30.67
N GLU A 55 -14.43 3.79 -31.88
CA GLU A 55 -15.25 4.31 -32.97
C GLU A 55 -16.66 3.76 -32.86
N VAL A 56 -17.66 4.66 -32.95
CA VAL A 56 -19.07 4.35 -32.99
C VAL A 56 -19.67 5.06 -34.21
N GLU A 57 -20.24 4.33 -35.15
CA GLU A 57 -20.85 4.88 -36.35
C GLU A 57 -19.97 5.85 -37.16
N GLY A 58 -18.67 5.52 -37.28
CA GLY A 58 -17.68 6.32 -38.02
C GLY A 58 -17.17 7.55 -37.28
N LYS A 59 -17.47 7.71 -35.99
CA LYS A 59 -16.98 8.80 -35.15
C LYS A 59 -16.33 8.25 -33.90
N VAL A 60 -15.23 8.87 -33.45
CA VAL A 60 -14.61 8.54 -32.18
C VAL A 60 -15.54 8.99 -31.04
N ASN A 61 -15.77 8.10 -30.10
CA ASN A 61 -16.49 8.37 -28.87
C ASN A 61 -15.62 8.03 -27.64
N TRP A 62 -15.76 8.83 -26.60
CA TRP A 62 -15.01 8.73 -25.35
C TRP A 62 -15.93 8.46 -24.17
N LEU A 63 -15.47 7.62 -23.23
CA LEU A 63 -16.19 7.34 -22.00
C LEU A 63 -15.20 7.24 -20.84
N VAL A 64 -15.46 7.94 -19.74
CA VAL A 64 -14.71 7.74 -18.51
C VAL A 64 -15.11 6.41 -17.85
N VAL A 65 -14.12 5.61 -17.44
CA VAL A 65 -14.35 4.28 -16.85
C VAL A 65 -13.48 4.09 -15.62
N GLY A 66 -14.12 3.86 -14.47
CA GLY A 66 -13.48 3.52 -13.22
C GLY A 66 -13.42 2.01 -12.92
N HIS A 67 -14.25 1.22 -13.59
CA HIS A 67 -14.31 -0.23 -13.39
C HIS A 67 -13.36 -0.96 -14.35
N THR A 68 -12.04 -0.85 -14.07
CA THR A 68 -11.00 -1.58 -14.81
C THR A 68 -10.28 -2.55 -13.87
N GLY A 69 -9.75 -3.64 -14.39
CA GLY A 69 -9.02 -4.63 -13.62
C GLY A 69 -7.90 -5.32 -14.41
N VAL A 70 -6.82 -5.69 -13.74
CA VAL A 70 -5.76 -6.53 -14.29
C VAL A 70 -6.16 -7.98 -14.11
N ILE A 71 -6.13 -8.78 -15.20
CA ILE A 71 -6.49 -10.20 -15.20
C ILE A 71 -5.38 -11.10 -15.77
N GLY A 72 -4.26 -10.53 -16.15
CA GLY A 72 -3.08 -11.21 -16.65
C GLY A 72 -1.94 -10.22 -16.87
N HIS A 73 -0.78 -10.70 -17.32
CA HIS A 73 0.36 -9.80 -17.61
C HIS A 73 0.15 -8.96 -18.87
N ASP A 74 -0.68 -9.45 -19.79
CA ASP A 74 -1.02 -8.83 -21.05
C ASP A 74 -2.54 -8.58 -21.23
N ARG A 75 -3.31 -8.68 -20.13
CA ARG A 75 -4.77 -8.66 -20.20
C ARG A 75 -5.38 -7.78 -19.13
N ILE A 76 -6.43 -7.06 -19.53
CA ILE A 76 -7.23 -6.23 -18.63
C ILE A 76 -8.72 -6.51 -18.85
N LEU A 77 -9.49 -6.26 -17.79
CA LEU A 77 -10.94 -6.20 -17.81
C LEU A 77 -11.38 -4.73 -17.87
N VAL A 78 -12.29 -4.42 -18.77
CA VAL A 78 -12.98 -3.12 -18.83
C VAL A 78 -14.48 -3.38 -18.68
N SER A 79 -15.07 -2.94 -17.56
CA SER A 79 -16.46 -3.17 -17.23
C SER A 79 -17.27 -1.89 -17.41
N MET A 80 -18.28 -1.92 -18.27
CA MET A 80 -19.06 -0.75 -18.65
C MET A 80 -20.56 -1.07 -18.59
N SER A 81 -21.38 -0.14 -18.08
CA SER A 81 -22.83 -0.31 -18.09
C SER A 81 -23.32 -0.58 -19.51
N LYS A 82 -24.30 -1.49 -19.66
CA LYS A 82 -24.91 -1.81 -20.95
C LYS A 82 -25.56 -0.60 -21.62
N SER A 83 -25.90 0.42 -20.87
CA SER A 83 -26.49 1.67 -21.38
C SER A 83 -25.49 2.59 -22.08
N HIS A 84 -24.17 2.35 -21.96
CA HIS A 84 -23.18 3.22 -22.57
C HIS A 84 -23.13 3.08 -24.09
N TYR A 85 -23.27 4.20 -24.79
CA TYR A 85 -23.24 4.27 -26.25
C TYR A 85 -21.95 3.70 -26.85
N THR A 86 -20.80 3.87 -26.18
CA THR A 86 -19.51 3.37 -26.62
C THR A 86 -19.46 1.84 -26.80
N ASN A 87 -20.25 1.09 -26.00
CA ASN A 87 -20.29 -0.37 -26.05
C ASN A 87 -20.65 -0.91 -27.43
N GLN A 88 -21.53 -0.21 -28.18
CA GLN A 88 -21.96 -0.62 -29.53
C GLN A 88 -20.79 -0.66 -30.50
N GLY A 89 -19.94 0.37 -30.48
CA GLY A 89 -18.71 0.42 -31.28
C GLY A 89 -17.72 -0.67 -30.92
N ILE A 90 -17.49 -0.86 -29.62
CA ILE A 90 -16.56 -1.89 -29.11
C ILE A 90 -17.05 -3.30 -29.47
N LYS A 91 -18.33 -3.59 -29.28
CA LYS A 91 -18.93 -4.90 -29.66
C LYS A 91 -18.76 -5.19 -31.15
N LYS A 92 -18.88 -4.16 -32.01
CA LYS A 92 -18.76 -4.27 -33.48
C LYS A 92 -17.29 -4.40 -33.91
N SER A 93 -16.42 -3.51 -33.45
CA SER A 93 -15.02 -3.45 -33.89
C SER A 93 -14.11 -4.45 -33.19
N LYS A 94 -14.48 -4.89 -31.99
CA LYS A 94 -13.62 -5.65 -31.04
C LYS A 94 -12.33 -4.90 -30.68
N ARG A 95 -12.35 -3.57 -30.73
CA ARG A 95 -11.19 -2.70 -30.45
C ARG A 95 -11.59 -1.55 -29.55
N LEU A 96 -10.68 -1.20 -28.66
CA LEU A 96 -10.79 -0.03 -27.82
C LEU A 96 -9.40 0.46 -27.41
N SER A 97 -9.30 1.72 -27.01
CA SER A 97 -8.14 2.24 -26.28
C SER A 97 -8.50 2.53 -24.83
N VAL A 98 -7.51 2.36 -23.95
CA VAL A 98 -7.58 2.73 -22.53
C VAL A 98 -6.53 3.78 -22.27
N ASN A 99 -6.95 5.03 -22.03
CA ASN A 99 -6.09 6.18 -21.84
C ASN A 99 -6.09 6.56 -20.36
N LEU A 100 -4.93 6.58 -19.69
CA LEU A 100 -4.81 7.02 -18.30
C LEU A 100 -5.05 8.53 -18.21
N VAL A 101 -5.74 8.95 -17.14
CA VAL A 101 -6.09 10.34 -16.92
C VAL A 101 -4.99 11.01 -16.08
N SER A 102 -4.39 12.08 -16.65
CA SER A 102 -3.54 13.00 -15.89
C SER A 102 -4.40 14.07 -15.18
N ARG A 103 -3.79 14.83 -14.28
CA ARG A 103 -4.49 15.94 -13.59
C ARG A 103 -5.02 16.97 -14.59
N GLU A 104 -4.26 17.26 -15.64
CA GLU A 104 -4.60 18.24 -16.68
C GLU A 104 -5.77 17.77 -17.56
N MET A 105 -5.88 16.45 -17.78
CA MET A 105 -6.99 15.84 -18.54
C MET A 105 -8.27 15.76 -17.74
N LEU A 106 -8.22 15.83 -16.41
CA LEU A 106 -9.34 15.50 -15.53
C LEU A 106 -10.65 16.25 -15.87
N PRO A 107 -10.65 17.57 -16.12
CA PRO A 107 -11.90 18.27 -16.46
C PRO A 107 -12.59 17.74 -17.72
N LYS A 108 -11.80 17.38 -18.75
CA LYS A 108 -12.34 16.79 -19.99
C LYS A 108 -12.77 15.34 -19.80
N ALA A 109 -12.04 14.59 -18.99
CA ALA A 109 -12.38 13.22 -18.65
C ALA A 109 -13.70 13.16 -17.88
N ASP A 110 -13.89 14.01 -16.88
CA ASP A 110 -15.13 14.14 -16.13
C ASP A 110 -16.30 14.51 -17.03
N TYR A 111 -16.09 15.48 -17.93
CA TYR A 111 -17.11 15.88 -18.93
C TYR A 111 -17.57 14.72 -19.80
N VAL A 112 -16.64 13.93 -20.39
CA VAL A 112 -17.04 12.80 -21.25
C VAL A 112 -17.72 11.66 -20.48
N GLY A 113 -17.55 11.61 -19.17
CA GLY A 113 -18.27 10.72 -18.26
C GLY A 113 -19.68 11.19 -17.93
N SER A 114 -19.91 12.52 -17.93
CA SER A 114 -21.18 13.13 -17.51
C SER A 114 -22.24 13.23 -18.61
N VAL A 115 -21.85 13.07 -19.88
CA VAL A 115 -22.77 13.18 -21.02
C VAL A 115 -22.83 11.90 -21.85
N SER A 116 -23.94 11.66 -22.55
CA SER A 116 -24.12 10.50 -23.44
C SER A 116 -23.58 10.78 -24.85
N GLY A 117 -22.80 9.85 -25.42
CA GLY A 117 -22.39 9.91 -26.83
C GLY A 117 -23.50 9.76 -27.84
N ALA A 118 -24.66 9.27 -27.41
CA ALA A 118 -25.87 9.23 -28.24
C ALA A 118 -26.49 10.62 -28.44
N GLU A 119 -26.25 11.55 -27.52
CA GLU A 119 -26.84 12.89 -27.49
C GLU A 119 -25.83 13.98 -27.90
N VAL A 120 -24.53 13.78 -27.52
CA VAL A 120 -23.47 14.75 -27.70
C VAL A 120 -22.31 14.16 -28.49
N ASP A 121 -21.86 14.87 -29.53
CA ASP A 121 -20.65 14.51 -30.28
C ASP A 121 -19.39 14.77 -29.42
N LYS A 122 -18.80 13.71 -28.90
CA LYS A 122 -17.62 13.79 -28.06
C LYS A 122 -16.28 13.72 -28.84
N SER A 123 -16.33 13.52 -30.17
CA SER A 123 -15.14 13.28 -30.99
C SER A 123 -14.07 14.39 -30.90
N LYS A 124 -14.49 15.62 -30.61
CA LYS A 124 -13.62 16.80 -30.55
C LYS A 124 -13.16 17.17 -29.12
N VAL A 125 -13.53 16.42 -28.10
CA VAL A 125 -13.18 16.76 -26.70
C VAL A 125 -11.68 16.63 -26.45
N PHE A 126 -11.07 15.58 -27.03
CA PHE A 126 -9.63 15.37 -26.96
C PHE A 126 -9.00 15.49 -28.35
N ALA A 127 -7.80 16.05 -28.44
CA ALA A 127 -6.91 15.83 -29.57
C ALA A 127 -6.42 14.36 -29.50
N TYR A 128 -6.44 13.69 -30.63
CA TYR A 128 -6.07 12.28 -30.73
C TYR A 128 -5.51 11.94 -32.10
N HIS A 129 -4.77 10.88 -32.20
CA HIS A 129 -4.39 10.21 -33.43
C HIS A 129 -4.87 8.77 -33.44
N THR A 130 -4.86 8.14 -34.60
CA THR A 130 -5.16 6.72 -34.72
C THR A 130 -3.87 5.94 -34.45
N GLY A 131 -3.88 5.05 -33.46
CA GLY A 131 -2.75 4.19 -33.15
C GLY A 131 -2.53 3.08 -34.17
N GLU A 132 -1.46 2.31 -34.03
CA GLU A 132 -1.07 1.25 -34.99
C GLU A 132 -2.11 0.12 -35.06
N TYR A 133 -2.82 -0.15 -33.97
CA TYR A 133 -3.92 -1.14 -33.96
C TYR A 133 -5.26 -0.55 -34.46
N GLY A 134 -5.29 0.74 -34.77
CA GLY A 134 -6.45 1.44 -35.34
C GLY A 134 -7.44 1.92 -34.29
N THR A 135 -7.02 2.10 -33.04
CA THR A 135 -7.85 2.71 -31.99
C THR A 135 -7.47 4.18 -31.76
N PRO A 136 -8.39 5.02 -31.25
CA PRO A 136 -8.08 6.41 -30.99
C PRO A 136 -7.20 6.56 -29.74
N VAL A 137 -6.02 7.18 -29.86
CA VAL A 137 -5.05 7.45 -28.81
C VAL A 137 -5.09 8.93 -28.45
N ILE A 138 -5.40 9.28 -27.21
CA ILE A 138 -5.46 10.67 -26.74
C ILE A 138 -4.03 11.22 -26.63
N ASP A 139 -3.71 12.30 -27.35
CA ASP A 139 -2.37 12.91 -27.38
C ASP A 139 -1.89 13.40 -26.02
N ALA A 140 -2.80 13.88 -25.17
CA ALA A 140 -2.51 14.37 -23.82
C ALA A 140 -2.45 13.25 -22.76
N SER A 141 -2.77 12.01 -23.11
CA SER A 141 -2.70 10.90 -22.15
C SER A 141 -1.25 10.51 -21.88
N PRO A 142 -0.82 10.44 -20.62
CA PRO A 142 0.55 10.04 -20.31
C PRO A 142 0.83 8.57 -20.63
N LEU A 143 -0.21 7.74 -20.69
CA LEU A 143 -0.13 6.34 -21.09
C LEU A 143 -1.43 5.86 -21.69
N THR A 144 -1.34 5.23 -22.87
CA THR A 144 -2.48 4.64 -23.58
C THR A 144 -2.18 3.20 -23.95
N MET A 145 -3.15 2.31 -23.73
CA MET A 145 -3.13 0.93 -24.21
C MET A 145 -4.13 0.77 -25.34
N GLU A 146 -3.70 0.25 -26.50
CA GLU A 146 -4.58 -0.27 -27.54
C GLU A 146 -4.93 -1.72 -27.22
N CYS A 147 -6.20 -2.07 -27.29
CA CYS A 147 -6.69 -3.35 -26.83
C CYS A 147 -7.58 -4.04 -27.87
N GLU A 148 -7.40 -5.35 -28.01
CA GLU A 148 -8.31 -6.27 -28.67
C GLU A 148 -9.28 -6.86 -27.67
N VAL A 149 -10.59 -6.83 -27.94
CA VAL A 149 -11.60 -7.52 -27.14
C VAL A 149 -11.65 -8.98 -27.54
N VAL A 150 -11.07 -9.84 -26.72
CA VAL A 150 -10.99 -11.29 -26.96
C VAL A 150 -12.21 -12.05 -26.46
N ASP A 151 -12.94 -11.50 -25.48
CA ASP A 151 -14.17 -12.08 -24.95
C ASP A 151 -15.04 -10.99 -24.31
N ILE A 152 -16.34 -11.26 -24.15
CA ILE A 152 -17.31 -10.38 -23.49
C ILE A 152 -18.12 -11.21 -22.51
N TYR A 153 -17.90 -10.98 -21.22
CA TYR A 153 -18.71 -11.57 -20.16
C TYR A 153 -19.81 -10.61 -19.74
N GLU A 154 -21.05 -10.96 -20.03
CA GLU A 154 -22.21 -10.14 -19.70
C GLU A 154 -22.76 -10.47 -18.32
N THR A 155 -23.00 -9.44 -17.52
CA THR A 155 -23.76 -9.51 -16.27
C THR A 155 -25.05 -8.69 -16.42
N ASP A 156 -25.93 -8.71 -15.41
CA ASP A 156 -27.25 -8.08 -15.51
C ASP A 156 -27.22 -6.59 -15.90
N GLY A 157 -26.22 -5.84 -15.46
CA GLY A 157 -26.10 -4.40 -15.73
C GLY A 157 -24.89 -4.02 -16.57
N PHE A 158 -23.96 -4.94 -16.83
CA PHE A 158 -22.66 -4.60 -17.41
C PHE A 158 -22.25 -5.52 -18.55
N ASP A 159 -21.57 -4.91 -19.52
CA ASP A 159 -20.70 -5.58 -20.48
C ASP A 159 -19.27 -5.56 -19.93
N ASN A 160 -18.71 -6.73 -19.69
CA ASN A 160 -17.35 -6.88 -19.18
C ASN A 160 -16.45 -7.32 -20.34
N PHE A 161 -15.72 -6.39 -20.90
CA PHE A 161 -14.82 -6.63 -22.03
C PHE A 161 -13.50 -7.22 -21.52
N ILE A 162 -13.18 -8.44 -21.91
CA ILE A 162 -11.90 -9.08 -21.69
C ILE A 162 -10.96 -8.66 -22.81
N CYS A 163 -9.93 -7.90 -22.48
CA CYS A 163 -9.07 -7.25 -23.46
C CYS A 163 -7.65 -7.77 -23.40
N ALA A 164 -7.08 -8.15 -24.56
CA ALA A 164 -5.65 -8.32 -24.74
C ALA A 164 -5.02 -6.97 -25.10
N ILE A 165 -3.91 -6.61 -24.43
CA ILE A 165 -3.14 -5.40 -24.74
C ILE A 165 -2.32 -5.70 -25.98
N VAL A 166 -2.49 -4.89 -27.03
CA VAL A 166 -1.77 -5.05 -28.32
C VAL A 166 -0.57 -4.09 -28.35
N ASN A 167 -0.79 -2.82 -28.00
CA ASN A 167 0.25 -1.79 -27.94
C ASN A 167 0.09 -0.97 -26.66
N THR A 168 1.21 -0.43 -26.17
CA THR A 168 1.22 0.56 -25.08
C THR A 168 2.07 1.74 -25.50
N TYR A 169 1.48 2.94 -25.50
CA TYR A 169 2.16 4.20 -25.74
C TYR A 169 2.36 4.93 -24.40
N ALA A 170 3.53 5.48 -24.21
CA ALA A 170 3.85 6.30 -23.04
C ALA A 170 4.49 7.60 -23.49
N ALA A 171 4.12 8.70 -22.85
CA ALA A 171 4.79 9.99 -23.04
C ALA A 171 6.26 9.87 -22.58
N SER A 172 7.19 10.52 -23.27
CA SER A 172 8.63 10.37 -22.99
C SER A 172 9.02 10.90 -21.60
N ASP A 173 8.29 11.86 -21.07
CA ASP A 173 8.52 12.47 -19.77
C ASP A 173 8.10 11.58 -18.58
N VAL A 174 7.31 10.54 -18.81
CA VAL A 174 6.95 9.55 -17.78
C VAL A 174 7.84 8.31 -17.81
N LEU A 175 8.88 8.30 -18.63
CA LEU A 175 9.87 7.23 -18.68
C LEU A 175 11.10 7.57 -17.81
N ASP A 176 11.76 6.54 -17.31
CA ASP A 176 13.08 6.65 -16.71
C ASP A 176 14.19 6.67 -17.78
N ASN A 177 15.45 6.73 -17.32
CA ASN A 177 16.61 6.78 -18.22
C ASN A 177 16.81 5.48 -19.02
N ASP A 178 16.21 4.36 -18.59
CA ASP A 178 16.27 3.07 -19.26
C ASP A 178 15.04 2.85 -20.19
N GLY A 179 14.18 3.86 -20.35
CA GLY A 179 12.97 3.78 -21.17
C GLY A 179 11.83 2.98 -20.54
N LYS A 180 11.85 2.76 -19.22
CA LYS A 180 10.79 2.09 -18.46
C LYS A 180 9.84 3.10 -17.83
N LEU A 181 8.60 2.68 -17.57
CA LEU A 181 7.62 3.52 -16.88
C LEU A 181 8.07 3.89 -15.46
N ASP A 182 8.10 5.18 -15.18
CA ASP A 182 8.36 5.75 -13.86
C ASP A 182 7.06 6.25 -13.25
N TYR A 183 6.50 5.51 -12.31
CA TYR A 183 5.24 5.87 -11.66
C TYR A 183 5.36 7.09 -10.74
N THR A 184 6.57 7.54 -10.40
CA THR A 184 6.76 8.82 -9.68
C THR A 184 6.54 10.02 -10.59
N LYS A 185 6.66 9.84 -11.91
CA LYS A 185 6.39 10.82 -12.96
C LYS A 185 4.99 10.66 -13.54
N LEU A 186 4.56 9.42 -13.82
CA LEU A 186 3.27 9.11 -14.44
C LEU A 186 2.08 9.64 -13.62
N LYS A 187 2.06 9.46 -12.31
CA LYS A 187 1.08 9.99 -11.34
C LYS A 187 -0.36 10.04 -11.86
N PRO A 188 -0.96 8.90 -12.26
CA PRO A 188 -2.33 8.89 -12.76
C PRO A 188 -3.29 9.41 -11.71
N VAL A 189 -4.36 10.06 -12.13
CA VAL A 189 -5.48 10.40 -11.25
C VAL A 189 -6.14 9.10 -10.80
N LEU A 190 -6.37 8.99 -9.50
CA LEU A 190 -7.10 7.86 -8.92
C LEU A 190 -8.55 8.26 -8.65
N PHE A 191 -9.44 7.30 -8.77
CA PHE A 191 -10.86 7.46 -8.47
C PHE A 191 -11.26 6.52 -7.35
N GLU A 192 -12.09 7.00 -6.43
CA GLU A 192 -12.74 6.15 -5.43
C GLU A 192 -14.26 6.24 -5.58
N PHE A 193 -14.92 5.09 -5.47
CA PHE A 193 -16.32 4.96 -5.80
C PHE A 193 -17.30 5.37 -4.70
N PRO A 194 -17.05 5.10 -3.40
CA PRO A 194 -18.04 5.41 -2.37
C PRO A 194 -18.42 6.90 -2.29
N THR A 195 -17.45 7.80 -2.45
CA THR A 195 -17.71 9.26 -2.38
C THR A 195 -17.57 9.96 -3.73
N TYR A 196 -17.27 9.23 -4.80
CA TYR A 196 -17.03 9.76 -6.15
C TYR A 196 -15.92 10.81 -6.21
N SER A 197 -14.86 10.61 -5.43
CA SER A 197 -13.74 11.55 -5.35
C SER A 197 -12.57 11.16 -6.23
N TYR A 198 -11.89 12.17 -6.77
CA TYR A 198 -10.61 12.02 -7.45
C TYR A 198 -9.46 12.25 -6.48
N LEU A 199 -8.49 11.34 -6.49
CA LEU A 199 -7.35 11.36 -5.60
C LEU A 199 -6.05 11.46 -6.40
N ALA A 200 -5.03 12.07 -5.80
CA ALA A 200 -3.69 12.05 -6.36
C ALA A 200 -2.96 10.75 -5.99
N THR A 201 -2.10 10.27 -6.91
CA THR A 201 -1.13 9.22 -6.59
C THR A 201 -0.14 9.75 -5.54
N GLY A 202 0.11 8.97 -4.49
CA GLY A 202 1.07 9.28 -3.43
C GLY A 202 2.51 8.91 -3.79
N GLU A 203 3.37 8.91 -2.77
CA GLU A 203 4.77 8.51 -2.88
C GLU A 203 4.95 6.98 -2.91
N ILE A 204 6.12 6.53 -3.37
CA ILE A 204 6.51 5.11 -3.28
C ILE A 204 6.85 4.81 -1.82
N ILE A 205 6.10 3.89 -1.20
CA ILE A 205 6.29 3.48 0.19
C ILE A 205 7.11 2.20 0.35
N GLY A 206 7.43 1.52 -0.75
CA GLY A 206 8.20 0.28 -0.70
C GLY A 206 8.37 -0.39 -2.06
N LYS A 207 9.24 -1.41 -2.12
CA LYS A 207 9.40 -2.29 -3.28
C LYS A 207 8.90 -3.68 -2.95
N CYS A 208 8.10 -4.26 -3.84
CA CYS A 208 7.60 -5.62 -3.71
C CYS A 208 8.75 -6.63 -3.52
N LEU A 209 8.56 -7.59 -2.61
CA LEU A 209 9.53 -8.65 -2.26
C LEU A 209 10.86 -8.14 -1.66
N ASN A 210 10.93 -6.91 -1.20
CA ASN A 210 12.11 -6.31 -0.57
C ASN A 210 11.75 -5.47 0.67
N LEU A 211 10.66 -5.80 1.35
CA LEU A 211 10.16 -5.00 2.50
C LEU A 211 11.12 -5.01 3.69
N ASP A 212 11.84 -6.12 3.89
CA ASP A 212 12.89 -6.28 4.89
C ASP A 212 14.11 -5.37 4.68
N LYS A 213 14.28 -4.87 3.45
CA LYS A 213 15.39 -3.98 3.06
C LYS A 213 14.97 -2.52 2.89
N GLN A 214 13.74 -2.16 3.28
CA GLN A 214 13.18 -0.84 3.00
C GLN A 214 13.26 0.10 4.21
N PRO A 215 13.66 1.37 4.01
CA PRO A 215 13.46 2.39 5.03
C PRO A 215 11.93 2.59 5.24
N GLY A 216 11.44 2.20 6.41
CA GLY A 216 10.04 2.39 6.79
C GLY A 216 9.36 1.17 7.45
N ILE A 217 9.80 -0.06 7.16
CA ILE A 217 9.34 -1.26 7.86
C ILE A 217 10.58 -2.00 8.41
N CYS A 218 11.07 -1.52 9.51
CA CYS A 218 12.11 -2.20 10.27
C CYS A 218 11.44 -3.26 11.15
N VAL A 219 11.48 -4.53 10.72
CA VAL A 219 11.04 -5.65 11.57
C VAL A 219 12.02 -5.74 12.73
N LYS A 220 11.51 -5.55 13.95
CA LYS A 220 12.35 -5.56 15.16
C LYS A 220 12.79 -6.98 15.50
N GLU A 221 14.04 -7.11 15.89
CA GLU A 221 14.59 -8.35 16.43
C GLU A 221 13.96 -8.65 17.80
N PRO A 222 13.76 -9.92 18.18
CA PRO A 222 13.39 -10.27 19.54
C PRO A 222 14.55 -9.92 20.51
N MET A 223 14.20 -9.50 21.71
CA MET A 223 15.21 -9.22 22.74
C MET A 223 15.90 -10.52 23.18
N ASN A 224 17.20 -10.58 23.04
CA ASN A 224 18.04 -11.70 23.46
C ASN A 224 18.39 -11.64 24.97
N VAL A 225 19.01 -12.70 25.47
CA VAL A 225 19.45 -12.76 26.90
C VAL A 225 20.50 -11.72 27.22
N ASP A 226 21.28 -11.25 26.26
CA ASP A 226 22.28 -10.19 26.36
C ASP A 226 21.74 -8.82 25.89
N GLY A 227 20.43 -8.70 25.75
CA GLY A 227 19.75 -7.45 25.42
C GLY A 227 20.07 -6.34 26.41
N ILE A 228 20.14 -5.12 25.93
CA ILE A 228 20.53 -3.95 26.75
C ILE A 228 19.33 -3.04 26.93
N VAL A 229 19.02 -2.69 28.17
CA VAL A 229 18.15 -1.58 28.53
C VAL A 229 19.02 -0.48 29.14
N ARG A 230 19.00 0.70 28.55
CA ARG A 230 19.81 1.83 28.97
C ARG A 230 18.92 3.00 29.35
N LEU A 231 19.19 3.58 30.51
CA LEU A 231 18.53 4.81 30.95
C LEU A 231 19.62 5.86 31.15
N SER A 232 19.59 6.92 30.37
CA SER A 232 20.52 8.05 30.45
C SER A 232 19.78 9.29 30.96
N LYS A 233 20.37 10.00 31.92
CA LYS A 233 19.89 11.30 32.37
C LYS A 233 20.91 12.34 32.00
N ILE A 234 20.51 13.35 31.28
CA ILE A 234 21.37 14.44 30.83
C ILE A 234 20.73 15.78 31.18
N GLU A 235 21.54 16.80 31.28
CA GLU A 235 21.09 18.17 31.43
C GLU A 235 21.67 18.98 30.27
N VAL A 236 20.77 19.60 29.49
CA VAL A 236 21.11 20.38 28.30
C VAL A 236 21.14 21.85 28.69
N TYR A 237 22.14 22.60 28.24
CA TYR A 237 22.14 24.04 28.43
C TYR A 237 20.97 24.70 27.71
N PRO A 238 20.23 25.63 28.33
CA PRO A 238 19.00 26.20 27.76
C PRO A 238 19.15 26.75 26.33
N GLN A 239 20.29 27.35 26.02
CA GLN A 239 20.57 27.93 24.69
C GLN A 239 20.73 26.88 23.58
N TYR A 240 20.97 25.62 23.92
CA TYR A 240 21.14 24.50 22.98
C TYR A 240 19.97 23.52 22.98
N LEU A 241 18.91 23.77 23.75
CA LEU A 241 17.81 22.81 23.91
C LEU A 241 17.14 22.46 22.58
N ASP A 242 16.79 23.45 21.78
CA ASP A 242 16.12 23.24 20.48
C ASP A 242 17.02 22.47 19.51
N GLU A 243 18.32 22.79 19.50
CA GLU A 243 19.28 22.10 18.64
C GLU A 243 19.47 20.65 19.11
N TYR A 244 19.62 20.42 20.40
CA TYR A 244 19.70 19.10 20.99
C TYR A 244 18.46 18.26 20.64
N MET A 245 17.26 18.80 20.84
CA MET A 245 16.00 18.09 20.54
C MET A 245 15.88 17.73 19.07
N ARG A 246 16.36 18.56 18.16
CA ARG A 246 16.40 18.26 16.73
C ARG A 246 17.30 17.04 16.44
N TYR A 247 18.52 17.01 16.98
CA TYR A 247 19.43 15.86 16.81
C TYR A 247 18.91 14.58 17.47
N ALA A 248 18.34 14.69 18.67
CA ALA A 248 17.78 13.55 19.39
C ALA A 248 16.57 12.95 18.68
N THR A 249 15.70 13.79 18.10
CA THR A 249 14.56 13.34 17.27
C THR A 249 15.06 12.66 16.01
N GLU A 250 16.00 13.28 15.28
CA GLU A 250 16.53 12.73 14.02
C GLU A 250 17.18 11.36 14.24
N VAL A 251 18.06 11.20 15.24
CA VAL A 251 18.70 9.91 15.53
C VAL A 251 17.69 8.86 15.97
N GLY A 252 16.71 9.22 16.79
CA GLY A 252 15.68 8.30 17.26
C GLY A 252 14.81 7.78 16.12
N GLU A 253 14.34 8.68 15.23
CA GLU A 253 13.52 8.31 14.08
C GLU A 253 14.28 7.42 13.09
N ILE A 254 15.53 7.74 12.76
CA ILE A 254 16.35 6.94 11.84
C ILE A 254 16.59 5.56 12.46
N SER A 255 17.05 5.49 13.73
CA SER A 255 17.37 4.25 14.41
C SER A 255 16.15 3.32 14.53
N LEU A 256 15.00 3.87 14.92
CA LEU A 256 13.78 3.08 15.01
C LEU A 256 13.27 2.59 13.63
N ARG A 257 13.55 3.32 12.55
CA ARG A 257 13.13 2.92 11.21
C ARG A 257 14.10 1.99 10.50
N THR A 258 15.40 2.07 10.78
CA THR A 258 16.43 1.39 9.96
C THR A 258 17.22 0.31 10.69
N GLU A 259 17.21 0.31 12.02
CA GLU A 259 17.98 -0.64 12.82
C GLU A 259 17.07 -1.69 13.47
N PRO A 260 17.07 -2.96 13.01
CA PRO A 260 16.23 -4.03 13.56
C PRO A 260 16.48 -4.27 15.05
N GLY A 261 17.74 -4.15 15.48
CA GLY A 261 18.14 -4.37 16.87
C GLY A 261 17.90 -3.21 17.83
N VAL A 262 17.47 -2.02 17.34
CA VAL A 262 17.04 -0.90 18.20
C VAL A 262 15.54 -1.06 18.45
N LEU A 263 15.16 -1.53 19.65
CA LEU A 263 13.79 -1.88 19.97
C LEU A 263 12.96 -0.67 20.42
N THR A 264 13.53 0.16 21.27
CA THR A 264 12.89 1.42 21.73
C THR A 264 13.92 2.52 21.85
N MET A 265 13.51 3.76 21.62
CA MET A 265 14.30 4.95 21.86
C MET A 265 13.36 6.13 22.15
N TYR A 266 13.36 6.58 23.41
CA TYR A 266 12.52 7.68 23.89
C TYR A 266 13.37 8.71 24.61
N ALA A 267 13.26 9.98 24.21
CA ALA A 267 13.83 11.10 24.94
C ALA A 267 12.68 11.93 25.53
N VAL A 268 12.67 12.09 26.85
CA VAL A 268 11.59 12.76 27.59
C VAL A 268 12.20 13.88 28.44
N GLY A 269 11.77 15.11 28.18
CA GLY A 269 12.09 16.27 29.03
C GLY A 269 11.17 16.32 30.25
N GLU A 270 11.68 16.79 31.39
CA GLU A 270 10.87 17.05 32.56
C GLU A 270 9.94 18.25 32.30
N LYS A 271 8.66 18.12 32.73
CA LYS A 271 7.66 19.17 32.46
C LYS A 271 8.03 20.53 33.08
N GLU A 272 8.64 20.51 34.25
CA GLU A 272 9.03 21.72 35.00
C GLU A 272 10.42 22.25 34.61
N ASN A 273 11.27 21.39 34.06
CA ASN A 273 12.58 21.75 33.55
C ASN A 273 12.90 20.96 32.28
N PRO A 274 12.49 21.45 31.07
CA PRO A 274 12.68 20.73 29.81
C PRO A 274 14.17 20.46 29.47
N CYS A 275 15.11 21.16 30.10
CA CYS A 275 16.54 20.93 29.93
C CYS A 275 17.03 19.63 30.58
N LYS A 276 16.25 19.06 31.51
CA LYS A 276 16.53 17.72 32.06
C LYS A 276 15.84 16.66 31.22
N VAL A 277 16.64 15.93 30.47
CA VAL A 277 16.16 14.92 29.53
C VAL A 277 16.56 13.53 30.02
N THR A 278 15.57 12.65 30.08
CA THR A 278 15.77 11.23 30.34
C THR A 278 15.61 10.47 29.03
N ILE A 279 16.59 9.64 28.64
CA ILE A 279 16.59 8.83 27.44
C ILE A 279 16.47 7.36 27.87
N LEU A 280 15.43 6.67 27.38
CA LEU A 280 15.26 5.22 27.51
C LEU A 280 15.54 4.56 26.18
N GLU A 281 16.49 3.67 26.16
CA GLU A 281 16.91 2.92 24.97
C GLU A 281 16.87 1.43 25.27
N THR A 282 16.38 0.64 24.32
CA THR A 282 16.36 -0.83 24.42
C THR A 282 16.94 -1.42 23.15
N TYR A 283 17.86 -2.35 23.28
CA TYR A 283 18.55 -3.02 22.18
C TYR A 283 18.35 -4.52 22.29
N ALA A 284 18.11 -5.18 21.15
CA ALA A 284 17.86 -6.61 21.05
C ALA A 284 19.04 -7.46 21.60
N SER A 285 20.28 -6.98 21.43
CA SER A 285 21.52 -7.64 21.86
C SER A 285 22.63 -6.60 22.09
N ARG A 286 23.73 -7.05 22.67
CA ARG A 286 24.95 -6.24 22.76
C ARG A 286 25.51 -5.88 21.39
N GLU A 287 25.46 -6.79 20.43
CA GLU A 287 25.89 -6.54 19.04
C GLU A 287 25.04 -5.42 18.40
N ALA A 288 23.71 -5.44 18.62
CA ALA A 288 22.82 -4.39 18.14
C ALA A 288 23.19 -3.02 18.71
N TYR A 289 23.50 -2.94 19.99
CA TYR A 289 23.98 -1.72 20.62
C TYR A 289 25.32 -1.24 20.00
N GLU A 290 26.27 -2.13 19.78
CA GLU A 290 27.57 -1.80 19.19
C GLU A 290 27.42 -1.29 17.75
N LYS A 291 26.53 -1.91 16.95
CA LYS A 291 26.18 -1.44 15.61
C LYS A 291 25.55 -0.05 15.64
N HIS A 292 24.61 0.17 16.57
CA HIS A 292 23.95 1.47 16.72
C HIS A 292 24.95 2.59 17.00
N ILE A 293 25.81 2.43 17.99
CA ILE A 293 26.80 3.48 18.35
C ILE A 293 27.85 3.71 17.26
N ALA A 294 28.06 2.73 16.37
CA ALA A 294 28.96 2.87 15.21
C ALA A 294 28.26 3.46 13.98
N SER A 295 26.94 3.59 13.97
CA SER A 295 26.16 4.07 12.82
C SER A 295 26.45 5.55 12.50
N GLU A 296 26.32 5.92 11.24
CA GLU A 296 26.57 7.29 10.76
C GLU A 296 25.66 8.31 11.46
N HIS A 297 24.37 7.98 11.59
CA HIS A 297 23.39 8.88 12.22
C HIS A 297 23.64 9.04 13.74
N PHE A 298 24.09 7.99 14.44
CA PHE A 298 24.49 8.13 15.84
C PHE A 298 25.77 8.99 15.97
N GLN A 299 26.77 8.80 15.11
CA GLN A 299 27.98 9.61 15.12
C GLN A 299 27.67 11.08 14.82
N LYS A 300 26.74 11.36 13.89
CA LYS A 300 26.24 12.72 13.62
C LYS A 300 25.60 13.34 14.87
N TYR A 301 24.70 12.58 15.53
CA TYR A 301 24.08 13.01 16.79
C TYR A 301 25.14 13.33 17.85
N LYS A 302 26.08 12.41 18.07
CA LYS A 302 27.14 12.56 19.07
C LYS A 302 28.01 13.79 18.81
N GLN A 303 28.40 14.02 17.56
CA GLN A 303 29.22 15.18 17.20
C GLN A 303 28.45 16.51 17.33
N GLY A 304 27.17 16.51 16.96
CA GLY A 304 26.31 17.69 17.04
C GLY A 304 25.87 18.06 18.46
N THR A 305 26.06 17.19 19.47
CA THR A 305 25.60 17.41 20.86
C THR A 305 26.73 17.46 21.90
N LEU A 306 28.00 17.41 21.48
CA LEU A 306 29.18 17.47 22.34
C LEU A 306 29.71 18.90 22.60
N HIS A 307 28.87 19.89 22.75
CA HIS A 307 29.26 21.27 23.03
C HIS A 307 29.23 21.58 24.53
#